data_5cc5b5c153036d663f81bccbf7a76002
#
_entry.id   5cc5b5c153036d663f81bccbf7a76002
#
_cell.length_a   1.000
_cell.length_b   1.000
_cell.length_c   1.000
_cell.angle_alpha   90.00
_cell.angle_beta   90.00
_cell.angle_gamma   90.00
#
_symmetry.space_group_name_H-M   'P 1'
#
loop_
_entity.id
_entity.type
_entity.pdbx_description
1 polymer ?
#
loop_
_entity_poly.entity_id
_entity_poly.type
_entity_poly.pdbx_seq_one_letter_code
_entity_poly.pdbx_strand_id
1 'polypeptide(L)'
;MTTRTPILAIAALLALSCGSAHAALFPVTGAITVNGNSGDLPAGTFGNSSYDPATGQLSSGSFVFPQSSVTVPVTGLGNVTVIYQLSQNAPSSAQVASDGVAAMTPVAMTLSVLWIAIPLPIATEPCHFSPINLELDGTGAASGLDLEDRAFTVPQTTDPCGGFASQINAALVGNSNSITVHLAGDFTPPAGDTDKIFVDGFDG
;
A
#
# COMPACT_ATOMS: atom_id res chain seq x y z
N MET A 1 11.35 -73.68 -25.48
CA MET A 1 10.84 -73.11 -24.22
C MET A 1 11.48 -71.73 -24.05
N THR A 2 10.75 -70.69 -24.43
CA THR A 2 11.23 -69.27 -24.39
C THR A 2 10.43 -68.53 -23.32
N THR A 3 11.05 -68.26 -22.23
CA THR A 3 10.52 -67.50 -21.08
C THR A 3 10.54 -66.02 -21.43
N ARG A 4 9.36 -65.39 -21.53
CA ARG A 4 9.20 -63.94 -21.66
C ARG A 4 9.05 -63.33 -20.28
N THR A 5 9.98 -62.43 -19.92
CA THR A 5 9.92 -61.60 -18.71
C THR A 5 9.06 -60.34 -18.97
N PRO A 6 8.05 -60.01 -18.15
CA PRO A 6 7.31 -58.76 -18.30
C PRO A 6 8.10 -57.61 -17.67
N ILE A 7 8.30 -56.55 -18.47
CA ILE A 7 8.85 -55.27 -18.00
C ILE A 7 7.70 -54.50 -17.30
N LEU A 8 7.82 -54.34 -15.99
CA LEU A 8 6.93 -53.46 -15.22
C LEU A 8 7.33 -52.00 -15.49
N ALA A 9 6.51 -51.27 -16.23
CA ALA A 9 6.62 -49.83 -16.37
C ALA A 9 6.01 -49.13 -15.13
N ILE A 10 6.87 -48.60 -14.25
CA ILE A 10 6.47 -47.75 -13.13
C ILE A 10 6.24 -46.33 -13.69
N ALA A 11 4.97 -46.00 -13.94
CA ALA A 11 4.58 -44.61 -14.22
C ALA A 11 4.57 -43.82 -12.92
N ALA A 12 5.60 -43.02 -12.70
CA ALA A 12 5.63 -42.01 -11.60
C ALA A 12 4.66 -40.89 -11.95
N LEU A 13 3.48 -40.88 -11.31
CA LEU A 13 2.61 -39.70 -11.30
C LEU A 13 3.25 -38.60 -10.47
N LEU A 14 3.88 -37.63 -11.13
CA LEU A 14 4.17 -36.32 -10.51
C LEU A 14 2.82 -35.61 -10.36
N ALA A 15 2.26 -35.64 -9.15
CA ALA A 15 1.18 -34.75 -8.77
C ALA A 15 1.78 -33.33 -8.62
N LEU A 16 1.68 -32.51 -9.67
CA LEU A 16 1.86 -31.07 -9.52
C LEU A 16 0.70 -30.59 -8.63
N SER A 17 0.99 -30.38 -7.34
CA SER A 17 0.13 -29.59 -6.48
C SER A 17 0.21 -28.13 -6.94
N CYS A 18 -0.63 -27.72 -7.88
CA CYS A 18 -0.96 -26.33 -8.10
C CYS A 18 -1.65 -25.83 -6.83
N GLY A 19 -0.87 -25.34 -5.87
CA GLY A 19 -1.38 -24.55 -4.77
C GLY A 19 -2.08 -23.34 -5.38
N SER A 20 -3.42 -23.28 -5.25
CA SER A 20 -4.18 -22.10 -5.61
C SER A 20 -3.68 -20.96 -4.71
N ALA A 21 -2.90 -20.05 -5.26
CA ALA A 21 -2.55 -18.80 -4.56
C ALA A 21 -3.87 -18.05 -4.35
N HIS A 22 -4.45 -18.16 -3.17
CA HIS A 22 -5.60 -17.36 -2.80
C HIS A 22 -5.08 -15.94 -2.60
N ALA A 23 -5.65 -14.98 -3.35
CA ALA A 23 -5.42 -13.58 -3.11
C ALA A 23 -5.85 -13.25 -1.67
N ALA A 24 -4.91 -12.76 -0.87
CA ALA A 24 -5.16 -12.38 0.51
C ALA A 24 -5.69 -10.94 0.58
N LEU A 25 -6.38 -10.64 1.68
CA LEU A 25 -6.74 -9.30 2.10
C LEU A 25 -5.92 -9.00 3.36
N PHE A 26 -5.03 -8.03 3.29
CA PHE A 26 -4.25 -7.57 4.43
C PHE A 26 -4.97 -6.36 5.05
N PRO A 27 -5.42 -6.42 6.32
CA PRO A 27 -5.94 -5.24 7.00
C PRO A 27 -4.91 -4.12 7.02
N VAL A 28 -5.36 -2.89 6.78
CA VAL A 28 -4.51 -1.69 6.72
C VAL A 28 -4.97 -0.69 7.78
N THR A 29 -3.99 -0.20 8.55
CA THR A 29 -4.14 0.92 9.48
C THR A 29 -2.99 1.89 9.29
N GLY A 30 -3.05 3.07 9.89
CA GLY A 30 -1.96 4.03 9.80
C GLY A 30 -2.38 5.43 10.17
N ALA A 31 -1.52 6.39 9.86
CA ALA A 31 -1.77 7.82 10.07
C ALA A 31 -1.33 8.62 8.86
N ILE A 32 -1.96 9.76 8.66
CA ILE A 32 -1.63 10.68 7.58
C ILE A 32 -1.52 12.11 8.12
N THR A 33 -0.53 12.82 7.66
CA THR A 33 -0.40 14.28 7.87
C THR A 33 -0.52 14.96 6.52
N VAL A 34 -1.41 15.93 6.40
CA VAL A 34 -1.57 16.75 5.20
C VAL A 34 -1.49 18.21 5.58
N ASN A 35 -0.54 18.91 4.98
CA ASN A 35 -0.27 20.33 5.25
C ASN A 35 -0.16 20.64 6.77
N GLY A 36 0.51 19.72 7.50
CA GLY A 36 0.72 19.81 8.95
C GLY A 36 -0.46 19.41 9.84
N ASN A 37 -1.59 19.01 9.25
CA ASN A 37 -2.74 18.47 9.99
C ASN A 37 -2.70 16.94 9.98
N SER A 38 -2.58 16.34 11.16
CA SER A 38 -2.48 14.89 11.33
C SER A 38 -3.82 14.26 11.69
N GLY A 39 -4.03 13.04 11.20
CA GLY A 39 -5.19 12.20 11.53
C GLY A 39 -4.91 10.73 11.24
N ASP A 40 -5.77 9.86 11.75
CA ASP A 40 -5.68 8.44 11.45
C ASP A 40 -6.18 8.17 10.02
N LEU A 41 -5.51 7.23 9.32
CA LEU A 41 -6.07 6.67 8.11
C LEU A 41 -7.33 5.85 8.45
N PRO A 42 -8.38 5.92 7.62
CA PRO A 42 -9.51 5.02 7.80
C PRO A 42 -9.04 3.57 7.67
N ALA A 43 -9.49 2.70 8.56
CA ALA A 43 -9.16 1.28 8.48
C ALA A 43 -9.57 0.72 7.11
N GLY A 44 -8.61 0.20 6.38
CA GLY A 44 -8.76 -0.28 5.01
C GLY A 44 -8.22 -1.68 4.81
N THR A 45 -8.02 -2.03 3.55
CA THR A 45 -7.39 -3.31 3.16
C THR A 45 -6.42 -3.08 2.01
N PHE A 46 -5.39 -3.95 1.93
CA PHE A 46 -4.59 -4.15 0.73
C PHE A 46 -4.98 -5.51 0.15
N GLY A 47 -5.63 -5.49 -0.99
CA GLY A 47 -6.29 -6.66 -1.56
C GLY A 47 -5.73 -7.12 -2.89
N ASN A 48 -6.15 -8.31 -3.31
CA ASN A 48 -5.72 -9.00 -4.53
C ASN A 48 -4.22 -9.30 -4.57
N SER A 49 -3.59 -9.49 -3.42
CA SER A 49 -2.16 -9.68 -3.27
C SER A 49 -1.84 -10.95 -2.49
N SER A 50 -0.60 -11.42 -2.59
CA SER A 50 -0.05 -12.51 -1.79
C SER A 50 1.40 -12.22 -1.46
N TYR A 51 1.84 -12.60 -0.26
CA TYR A 51 3.23 -12.53 0.14
C TYR A 51 3.89 -13.88 -0.04
N ASP A 52 5.07 -13.90 -0.67
CA ASP A 52 5.91 -15.08 -0.80
C ASP A 52 7.11 -14.95 0.17
N PRO A 53 7.14 -15.71 1.27
CA PRO A 53 8.22 -15.63 2.25
C PRO A 53 9.56 -16.18 1.73
N ALA A 54 9.56 -16.96 0.65
CA ALA A 54 10.79 -17.46 0.06
C ALA A 54 11.56 -16.38 -0.71
N THR A 55 10.85 -15.45 -1.31
CA THR A 55 11.42 -14.36 -2.12
C THR A 55 11.30 -13.00 -1.46
N GLY A 56 10.43 -12.85 -0.45
CA GLY A 56 10.08 -11.57 0.17
C GLY A 56 9.19 -10.70 -0.71
N GLN A 57 8.60 -11.24 -1.77
CA GLN A 57 7.78 -10.48 -2.69
C GLN A 57 6.32 -10.42 -2.22
N LEU A 58 5.80 -9.22 -2.06
CA LEU A 58 4.38 -8.95 -2.01
C LEU A 58 3.89 -8.66 -3.43
N SER A 59 3.04 -9.53 -3.96
CA SER A 59 2.53 -9.41 -5.32
C SER A 59 1.66 -8.17 -5.49
N SER A 60 1.38 -7.82 -6.75
CA SER A 60 0.57 -6.65 -7.10
C SER A 60 -0.80 -6.67 -6.43
N GLY A 61 -1.14 -5.59 -5.74
CA GLY A 61 -2.40 -5.41 -5.02
C GLY A 61 -2.82 -3.95 -4.96
N SER A 62 -3.94 -3.68 -4.31
CA SER A 62 -4.48 -2.33 -4.22
C SER A 62 -4.97 -2.00 -2.83
N PHE A 63 -4.69 -0.78 -2.38
CA PHE A 63 -5.28 -0.20 -1.19
C PHE A 63 -6.75 0.15 -1.45
N VAL A 64 -7.60 -0.24 -0.51
CA VAL A 64 -9.02 0.10 -0.49
C VAL A 64 -9.33 0.72 0.85
N PHE A 65 -9.63 2.01 0.86
CA PHE A 65 -10.04 2.75 2.05
C PHE A 65 -11.53 3.10 1.96
N PRO A 66 -12.28 3.01 3.06
CA PRO A 66 -13.65 3.52 3.10
C PRO A 66 -13.65 5.05 3.01
N GLN A 67 -14.78 5.61 2.64
CA GLN A 67 -15.03 7.04 2.79
C GLN A 67 -14.81 7.45 4.25
N SER A 68 -14.18 8.61 4.47
CA SER A 68 -13.86 9.10 5.80
C SER A 68 -14.09 10.60 5.91
N SER A 69 -13.88 11.14 7.12
CA SER A 69 -14.02 12.56 7.37
C SER A 69 -12.89 13.07 8.26
N VAL A 70 -12.51 14.32 8.03
CA VAL A 70 -11.54 15.05 8.85
C VAL A 70 -12.05 16.47 9.08
N THR A 71 -11.75 17.02 10.25
CA THR A 71 -12.04 18.43 10.54
C THR A 71 -10.73 19.22 10.43
N VAL A 72 -10.72 20.22 9.54
CA VAL A 72 -9.58 21.06 9.28
C VAL A 72 -9.91 22.53 9.52
N PRO A 73 -8.99 23.34 10.06
CA PRO A 73 -9.18 24.79 10.14
C PRO A 73 -8.99 25.40 8.75
N VAL A 74 -10.00 26.13 8.28
CA VAL A 74 -9.97 26.83 6.98
C VAL A 74 -10.07 28.31 7.21
N THR A 75 -9.09 29.07 6.71
CA THR A 75 -9.08 30.55 6.85
C THR A 75 -10.34 31.18 6.30
N GLY A 76 -11.04 31.97 7.12
CA GLY A 76 -12.29 32.63 6.76
C GLY A 76 -13.56 31.78 6.94
N LEU A 77 -13.43 30.47 7.19
CA LEU A 77 -14.57 29.55 7.38
C LEU A 77 -14.59 28.91 8.77
N GLY A 78 -13.47 28.97 9.52
CA GLY A 78 -13.34 28.28 10.81
C GLY A 78 -13.07 26.78 10.64
N ASN A 79 -13.54 25.96 11.57
CA ASN A 79 -13.42 24.51 11.48
C ASN A 79 -14.41 23.94 10.48
N VAL A 80 -13.92 23.26 9.47
CA VAL A 80 -14.69 22.65 8.39
C VAL A 80 -14.50 21.14 8.43
N THR A 81 -15.62 20.40 8.45
CA THR A 81 -15.57 18.95 8.29
C THR A 81 -15.55 18.61 6.79
N VAL A 82 -14.51 17.90 6.38
CA VAL A 82 -14.29 17.44 5.00
C VAL A 82 -14.58 15.96 4.94
N ILE A 83 -15.46 15.54 4.05
CA ILE A 83 -15.73 14.14 3.74
C ILE A 83 -14.98 13.80 2.46
N TYR A 84 -14.16 12.77 2.51
CA TYR A 84 -13.23 12.42 1.43
C TYR A 84 -13.16 10.92 1.16
N GLN A 85 -12.65 10.58 -0.01
CA GLN A 85 -12.34 9.24 -0.46
C GLN A 85 -10.92 9.19 -0.98
N LEU A 86 -10.13 8.19 -0.52
CA LEU A 86 -8.84 7.85 -1.10
C LEU A 86 -9.00 6.66 -2.04
N SER A 87 -8.47 6.76 -3.25
CA SER A 87 -8.47 5.68 -4.23
C SER A 87 -7.09 5.53 -4.86
N GLN A 88 -6.63 4.30 -5.01
CA GLN A 88 -5.39 3.98 -5.70
C GLN A 88 -5.63 3.90 -7.21
N ASN A 89 -4.75 4.52 -8.00
CA ASN A 89 -4.92 4.64 -9.45
C ASN A 89 -4.46 3.39 -10.21
N ALA A 90 -3.49 2.66 -9.68
CA ALA A 90 -2.96 1.42 -10.25
C ALA A 90 -2.42 0.50 -9.14
N PRO A 91 -2.49 -0.82 -9.32
CA PRO A 91 -1.93 -1.77 -8.35
C PRO A 91 -0.44 -1.56 -8.12
N SER A 92 0.03 -1.82 -6.90
CA SER A 92 1.42 -1.75 -6.49
C SER A 92 1.88 -3.06 -5.87
N SER A 93 3.19 -3.28 -5.84
CA SER A 93 3.84 -4.43 -5.23
C SER A 93 4.93 -3.98 -4.27
N ALA A 94 5.36 -4.85 -3.36
CA ALA A 94 6.46 -4.55 -2.45
C ALA A 94 7.48 -5.68 -2.43
N GLN A 95 8.70 -5.33 -2.01
CA GLN A 95 9.78 -6.27 -1.76
C GLN A 95 10.27 -6.10 -0.33
N VAL A 96 10.32 -7.19 0.41
CA VAL A 96 10.99 -7.29 1.72
C VAL A 96 12.31 -7.99 1.51
N ALA A 97 13.41 -7.33 1.80
CA ALA A 97 14.76 -7.90 1.70
C ALA A 97 15.05 -8.81 2.90
N SER A 98 16.11 -9.61 2.80
CA SER A 98 16.50 -10.56 3.85
C SER A 98 16.92 -9.92 5.17
N ASP A 99 17.26 -8.63 5.17
CA ASP A 99 17.53 -7.83 6.36
C ASP A 99 16.28 -7.18 6.97
N GLY A 100 15.11 -7.44 6.37
CA GLY A 100 13.83 -6.89 6.78
C GLY A 100 13.48 -5.52 6.19
N VAL A 101 14.39 -4.88 5.46
CA VAL A 101 14.07 -3.62 4.76
C VAL A 101 13.03 -3.88 3.69
N ALA A 102 12.02 -3.03 3.64
CA ALA A 102 10.92 -3.13 2.68
C ALA A 102 10.80 -1.87 1.83
N ALA A 103 10.48 -2.06 0.56
CA ALA A 103 10.16 -0.97 -0.35
C ALA A 103 8.97 -1.37 -1.23
N MET A 104 8.03 -0.44 -1.39
CA MET A 104 6.88 -0.62 -2.27
C MET A 104 7.09 0.15 -3.58
N THR A 105 6.66 -0.42 -4.70
CA THR A 105 6.61 0.34 -5.97
C THR A 105 5.75 1.59 -5.77
N PRO A 106 6.08 2.73 -6.42
CA PRO A 106 5.36 3.98 -6.20
C PRO A 106 3.85 3.81 -6.28
N VAL A 107 3.15 4.33 -5.27
CA VAL A 107 1.69 4.23 -5.14
C VAL A 107 1.08 5.55 -5.58
N ALA A 108 0.41 5.55 -6.73
CA ALA A 108 -0.32 6.72 -7.19
C ALA A 108 -1.75 6.72 -6.64
N MET A 109 -2.11 7.76 -5.89
CA MET A 109 -3.40 7.92 -5.24
C MET A 109 -4.17 9.12 -5.81
N THR A 110 -5.48 9.04 -5.71
CA THR A 110 -6.39 10.17 -5.89
C THR A 110 -7.15 10.43 -4.59
N LEU A 111 -7.10 11.67 -4.13
CA LEU A 111 -7.94 12.17 -3.05
C LEU A 111 -9.15 12.89 -3.67
N SER A 112 -10.35 12.38 -3.43
CA SER A 112 -11.61 13.03 -3.82
C SER A 112 -12.25 13.66 -2.60
N VAL A 113 -12.50 14.96 -2.62
CA VAL A 113 -13.30 15.67 -1.62
C VAL A 113 -14.75 15.66 -2.09
N LEU A 114 -15.64 14.98 -1.37
CA LEU A 114 -17.03 14.75 -1.76
C LEU A 114 -17.96 15.82 -1.18
N TRP A 115 -17.74 16.17 0.09
CA TRP A 115 -18.56 17.12 0.83
C TRP A 115 -17.71 17.92 1.81
N ILE A 116 -18.11 19.17 2.04
CA ILE A 116 -17.66 19.98 3.17
C ILE A 116 -18.88 20.41 4.00
N ALA A 117 -18.73 20.49 5.33
CA ALA A 117 -19.79 20.94 6.23
C ALA A 117 -19.40 22.25 6.91
N ILE A 118 -20.20 23.34 6.63
CA ILE A 118 -20.03 24.70 7.14
C ILE A 118 -21.40 25.35 7.35
N PRO A 119 -22.06 25.23 8.44
CA PRO A 119 -22.36 24.08 9.29
C PRO A 119 -23.21 23.01 8.56
N LEU A 120 -23.73 23.29 7.37
CA LEU A 120 -24.50 22.34 6.54
C LEU A 120 -23.59 21.71 5.48
N PRO A 121 -23.84 20.44 5.11
CA PRO A 121 -23.04 19.77 4.09
C PRO A 121 -23.28 20.39 2.71
N ILE A 122 -22.19 20.66 2.01
CA ILE A 122 -22.15 21.20 0.64
C ILE A 122 -21.39 20.22 -0.23
N ALA A 123 -22.01 19.77 -1.33
CA ALA A 123 -21.35 18.90 -2.30
C ALA A 123 -20.22 19.67 -3.00
N THR A 124 -19.05 19.04 -3.07
CA THR A 124 -17.85 19.61 -3.69
C THR A 124 -17.44 18.90 -4.97
N GLU A 125 -18.10 17.82 -5.34
CA GLU A 125 -17.78 17.09 -6.56
C GLU A 125 -18.09 17.88 -7.83
N PRO A 126 -17.23 17.80 -8.88
CA PRO A 126 -15.91 17.15 -8.83
C PRO A 126 -14.88 17.97 -8.04
N CYS A 127 -14.06 17.29 -7.25
CA CYS A 127 -12.95 17.88 -6.48
C CYS A 127 -11.86 16.83 -6.23
N HIS A 128 -10.92 16.68 -7.16
CA HIS A 128 -9.90 15.64 -7.14
C HIS A 128 -8.51 16.22 -7.07
N PHE A 129 -7.67 15.58 -6.25
CA PHE A 129 -6.24 15.84 -6.14
C PHE A 129 -5.50 14.60 -6.65
N SER A 130 -4.93 14.68 -7.84
CA SER A 130 -4.33 13.52 -8.52
C SER A 130 -3.27 13.95 -9.54
N PRO A 131 -2.20 13.16 -9.71
CA PRO A 131 -1.81 12.05 -8.85
C PRO A 131 -1.11 12.54 -7.56
N ILE A 132 -1.39 11.87 -6.44
CA ILE A 132 -0.56 11.94 -5.24
C ILE A 132 0.34 10.72 -5.30
N ASN A 133 1.63 10.92 -5.51
CA ASN A 133 2.59 9.83 -5.60
C ASN A 133 3.22 9.61 -4.22
N LEU A 134 3.14 8.37 -3.73
CA LEU A 134 3.73 7.94 -2.47
C LEU A 134 4.93 7.03 -2.76
N GLU A 135 6.03 7.27 -2.09
CA GLU A 135 7.23 6.43 -2.05
C GLU A 135 7.30 5.76 -0.68
N LEU A 136 6.74 4.55 -0.59
CA LEU A 136 6.56 3.85 0.67
C LEU A 136 7.73 2.90 0.93
N ASP A 137 8.55 3.24 1.93
CA ASP A 137 9.67 2.43 2.42
C ASP A 137 9.46 2.06 3.88
N GLY A 138 10.07 0.95 4.33
CA GLY A 138 9.90 0.55 5.72
C GLY A 138 10.49 -0.80 6.08
N THR A 139 9.76 -1.59 6.86
CA THR A 139 10.22 -2.89 7.36
C THR A 139 9.12 -3.93 7.36
N GLY A 140 9.49 -5.18 7.01
CA GLY A 140 8.64 -6.35 7.11
C GLY A 140 9.05 -7.24 8.28
N ALA A 141 8.05 -7.79 8.95
CA ALA A 141 8.21 -8.71 10.08
C ALA A 141 7.03 -9.69 10.16
N ALA A 142 7.12 -10.69 11.05
CA ALA A 142 5.99 -11.60 11.32
C ALA A 142 4.75 -10.88 11.89
N SER A 143 4.91 -9.68 12.43
CA SER A 143 3.81 -8.87 12.97
C SER A 143 3.14 -7.97 11.95
N GLY A 144 3.74 -7.76 10.77
CA GLY A 144 3.21 -6.87 9.73
C GLY A 144 4.27 -6.29 8.83
N LEU A 145 3.81 -5.48 7.87
CA LEU A 145 4.62 -4.65 6.99
C LEU A 145 4.35 -3.19 7.33
N ASP A 146 5.35 -2.53 7.91
CA ASP A 146 5.31 -1.12 8.27
C ASP A 146 5.98 -0.29 7.19
N LEU A 147 5.25 0.63 6.59
CA LEU A 147 5.69 1.48 5.49
C LEU A 147 5.44 2.95 5.82
N GLU A 148 6.30 3.83 5.34
CA GLU A 148 6.12 5.28 5.48
C GLU A 148 6.58 6.03 4.23
N ASP A 149 5.94 7.17 3.98
CA ASP A 149 6.46 8.25 3.12
C ASP A 149 6.46 9.53 3.95
N ARG A 150 7.62 10.14 4.08
CA ARG A 150 7.84 11.29 4.96
C ARG A 150 7.65 12.64 4.29
N ALA A 151 7.46 12.67 2.96
CA ALA A 151 7.51 13.93 2.22
C ALA A 151 6.74 13.92 0.89
N PHE A 152 5.56 13.32 0.84
CA PHE A 152 4.77 13.38 -0.39
C PHE A 152 4.17 14.76 -0.65
N THR A 153 3.80 15.03 -1.90
CA THR A 153 3.19 16.29 -2.33
C THR A 153 1.75 16.09 -2.74
N VAL A 154 0.85 16.92 -2.22
CA VAL A 154 -0.52 17.04 -2.71
C VAL A 154 -0.55 18.10 -3.81
N PRO A 155 -0.88 17.75 -5.08
CA PRO A 155 -0.96 18.71 -6.18
C PRO A 155 -2.16 19.64 -6.01
N GLN A 156 -2.19 20.76 -6.73
CA GLN A 156 -3.37 21.60 -6.82
C GLN A 156 -4.48 20.92 -7.64
N THR A 157 -5.73 21.07 -7.19
CA THR A 157 -6.86 20.76 -8.04
C THR A 157 -7.27 21.98 -8.91
N THR A 158 -7.69 21.68 -10.12
CA THR A 158 -8.34 22.66 -11.03
C THR A 158 -9.85 22.47 -11.07
N ASP A 159 -10.39 21.48 -10.36
CA ASP A 159 -11.81 21.23 -10.23
C ASP A 159 -12.52 22.37 -9.50
N PRO A 160 -13.79 22.61 -9.76
CA PRO A 160 -14.55 23.71 -9.14
C PRO A 160 -14.79 23.50 -7.64
N CYS A 161 -14.78 22.26 -7.15
CA CYS A 161 -14.96 21.93 -5.72
C CYS A 161 -16.16 22.64 -5.07
N GLY A 162 -17.30 22.66 -5.74
CA GLY A 162 -18.48 23.36 -5.23
C GLY A 162 -18.30 24.87 -5.04
N GLY A 163 -17.32 25.50 -5.72
CA GLY A 163 -16.98 26.90 -5.57
C GLY A 163 -15.94 27.19 -4.48
N PHE A 164 -15.39 26.15 -3.82
CA PHE A 164 -14.42 26.26 -2.71
C PHE A 164 -13.00 25.84 -3.10
N ALA A 165 -12.69 25.76 -4.40
CA ALA A 165 -11.38 25.27 -4.87
C ALA A 165 -10.19 26.01 -4.25
N SER A 166 -10.24 27.33 -4.11
CA SER A 166 -9.16 28.12 -3.54
C SER A 166 -8.94 27.82 -2.06
N GLN A 167 -10.00 27.66 -1.28
CA GLN A 167 -9.95 27.36 0.15
C GLN A 167 -9.45 25.94 0.40
N ILE A 168 -9.94 24.98 -0.40
CA ILE A 168 -9.54 23.57 -0.30
C ILE A 168 -8.08 23.41 -0.74
N ASN A 169 -7.65 24.06 -1.83
CA ASN A 169 -6.25 24.10 -2.23
C ASN A 169 -5.37 24.68 -1.11
N ALA A 170 -5.76 25.81 -0.50
CA ALA A 170 -5.00 26.40 0.58
C ALA A 170 -4.88 25.50 1.82
N ALA A 171 -5.87 24.63 2.05
CA ALA A 171 -5.88 23.72 3.19
C ALA A 171 -5.08 22.43 2.94
N LEU A 172 -5.07 21.90 1.70
CA LEU A 172 -4.54 20.58 1.39
C LEU A 172 -3.23 20.57 0.59
N VAL A 173 -3.02 21.57 -0.27
CA VAL A 173 -1.85 21.62 -1.15
C VAL A 173 -0.58 21.96 -0.37
N GLY A 174 0.47 21.19 -0.60
CA GLY A 174 1.76 21.44 0.04
C GLY A 174 2.65 20.20 0.03
N ASN A 175 3.79 20.34 0.70
CA ASN A 175 4.82 19.31 0.85
C ASN A 175 5.13 18.97 2.31
N SER A 176 4.38 19.52 3.28
CA SER A 176 4.50 19.15 4.70
C SER A 176 3.57 17.97 5.00
N ASN A 177 3.74 16.89 4.24
CA ASN A 177 2.89 15.73 4.26
C ASN A 177 3.70 14.49 4.60
N SER A 178 3.10 13.56 5.32
CA SER A 178 3.65 12.25 5.58
C SER A 178 2.53 11.23 5.75
N ILE A 179 2.84 9.98 5.52
CA ILE A 179 1.92 8.88 5.72
C ILE A 179 2.67 7.70 6.33
N THR A 180 2.04 7.02 7.28
CA THR A 180 2.46 5.72 7.78
C THR A 180 1.36 4.72 7.50
N VAL A 181 1.75 3.51 7.07
CA VAL A 181 0.84 2.44 6.71
C VAL A 181 1.33 1.15 7.34
N HIS A 182 0.46 0.46 8.07
CA HIS A 182 0.70 -0.86 8.61
C HIS A 182 -0.22 -1.86 7.92
N LEU A 183 0.35 -2.87 7.24
CA LEU A 183 -0.37 -4.02 6.71
C LEU A 183 -0.24 -5.16 7.73
N ALA A 184 -1.36 -5.57 8.31
CA ALA A 184 -1.37 -6.69 9.25
C ALA A 184 -1.24 -8.03 8.51
N GLY A 185 -0.28 -8.85 8.91
CA GLY A 185 0.01 -10.16 8.29
C GLY A 185 1.42 -10.63 8.64
N ASP A 186 1.79 -11.78 8.14
CA ASP A 186 3.16 -12.30 8.27
C ASP A 186 3.98 -11.89 7.04
N PHE A 187 4.90 -10.96 7.23
CA PHE A 187 5.86 -10.48 6.23
C PHE A 187 7.30 -10.78 6.68
N THR A 188 7.48 -11.98 7.26
CA THR A 188 8.81 -12.45 7.66
C THR A 188 9.78 -12.36 6.48
N PRO A 189 10.92 -11.69 6.65
CA PRO A 189 11.94 -11.60 5.61
C PRO A 189 12.38 -12.97 5.11
N PRO A 190 12.74 -13.12 3.82
CA PRO A 190 13.30 -14.35 3.29
C PRO A 190 14.61 -14.68 4.01
N ALA A 191 14.91 -15.97 4.16
CA ALA A 191 16.18 -16.40 4.70
C ALA A 191 17.30 -15.82 3.83
N GLY A 192 18.26 -15.14 4.46
CA GLY A 192 19.43 -14.62 3.76
C GLY A 192 20.23 -15.77 3.16
N ASP A 193 20.85 -15.51 2.01
CA ASP A 193 21.72 -16.46 1.32
C ASP A 193 22.99 -16.70 2.20
N THR A 194 22.91 -17.70 3.09
CA THR A 194 24.03 -18.05 3.99
C THR A 194 25.18 -18.73 3.25
N ASP A 195 25.00 -19.07 1.97
CA ASP A 195 26.00 -19.81 1.19
C ASP A 195 27.15 -18.95 0.63
N LYS A 196 27.13 -17.63 0.83
CA LYS A 196 28.20 -16.76 0.29
C LYS A 196 29.37 -16.50 1.22
N ILE A 197 29.40 -17.08 2.42
CA ILE A 197 30.44 -16.71 3.40
C ILE A 197 31.72 -17.55 3.34
N PHE A 198 31.77 -18.68 2.64
CA PHE A 198 32.97 -19.52 2.62
C PHE A 198 33.29 -20.18 1.26
N VAL A 199 33.57 -19.41 0.23
CA VAL A 199 34.26 -19.90 -0.97
C VAL A 199 35.44 -19.00 -1.37
N ASP A 200 36.12 -18.36 -0.44
CA ASP A 200 37.45 -17.83 -0.72
C ASP A 200 38.45 -18.61 0.11
N GLY A 201 39.08 -19.53 -0.63
CA GLY A 201 40.06 -20.45 -0.25
C GLY A 201 41.12 -19.94 0.72
N PHE A 202 41.24 -20.65 1.81
CA PHE A 202 42.51 -20.83 2.47
C PHE A 202 43.21 -21.98 1.77
N ASP A 203 43.80 -21.72 0.60
CA ASP A 203 44.91 -22.50 0.07
C ASP A 203 46.18 -21.72 0.38
N GLY A 204 46.79 -22.06 1.56
CA GLY A 204 48.14 -21.68 1.92
C GLY A 204 49.13 -22.74 1.50
#